data_d70abbe6339fc43c4050cfd4b2bb58ce
#
_entry.id   d70abbe6339fc43c4050cfd4b2bb58ce
#
_cell.length_a   1.000
_cell.length_b   1.000
_cell.length_c   1.000
_cell.angle_alpha   90.00
_cell.angle_beta   90.00
_cell.angle_gamma   90.00
#
_symmetry.space_group_name_H-M   'P 1'
#
loop_
_entity.id
_entity.type
_entity.pdbx_description
1 polymer ?
#
loop_
_entity_poly.entity_id
_entity_poly.type
_entity_poly.pdbx_seq_one_letter_code
_entity_poly.pdbx_strand_id
1 'polypeptide(L)'
;EILIGLVGSEMCIRDSCVIMGGGIGSRFWPFSRESYPKQFLDFFGTGRSLLQMTFDRFSKIIPIENIYIVTNEQYASLVKEQLPELGKSQILLEPARRNTAPCIAYAAYHIKACNPNANIVVAPSDHLILKEDIFLKDVQKSLDFVKDNNALVTLGIKPSRPETGYGYIQSSDIMLDEFTKVKTFTEKPDLELAKVFMESGEFFWNS
;
A
#
# COMPACT_ATOMS: atom_id res chain seq x y z
N GLU A 1 1.84 31.40 -33.10
CA GLU A 1 1.24 30.82 -31.89
C GLU A 1 1.43 29.30 -31.95
N ILE A 2 2.39 28.81 -31.18
CA ILE A 2 2.63 27.36 -31.04
C ILE A 2 1.76 26.93 -29.86
N LEU A 3 0.64 26.29 -30.15
CA LEU A 3 -0.11 25.51 -29.20
C LEU A 3 0.70 24.24 -28.90
N ILE A 4 1.46 24.27 -27.83
CA ILE A 4 2.00 23.05 -27.21
C ILE A 4 0.80 22.39 -26.54
N GLY A 5 0.21 21.43 -27.26
CA GLY A 5 -0.73 20.50 -26.66
C GLY A 5 0.01 19.70 -25.61
N LEU A 6 -0.23 19.98 -24.33
CA LEU A 6 0.06 19.09 -23.23
C LEU A 6 -0.78 17.83 -23.42
N VAL A 7 -0.20 16.84 -24.11
CA VAL A 7 -0.61 15.45 -23.90
C VAL A 7 0.08 15.01 -22.59
N GLY A 8 -0.32 15.62 -21.50
CA GLY A 8 -0.15 15.06 -20.19
C GLY A 8 -1.30 14.10 -20.00
N SER A 9 -1.01 12.82 -19.73
CA SER A 9 -1.95 12.04 -18.96
C SER A 9 -2.47 12.96 -17.86
N GLU A 10 -3.78 13.20 -17.80
CA GLU A 10 -4.37 13.88 -16.64
C GLU A 10 -4.04 13.00 -15.44
N MET A 11 -2.94 13.32 -14.78
CA MET A 11 -2.58 12.75 -13.51
C MET A 11 -3.72 13.13 -12.61
N CYS A 12 -4.60 12.16 -12.32
CA CYS A 12 -5.88 12.43 -11.69
C CYS A 12 -5.62 13.09 -10.34
N ILE A 13 -5.94 14.37 -10.23
CA ILE A 13 -5.92 15.17 -8.99
C ILE A 13 -6.70 14.47 -7.85
N ARG A 14 -7.44 13.42 -8.17
CA ARG A 14 -8.24 12.61 -7.25
C ARG A 14 -7.49 11.49 -6.56
N ASP A 15 -6.38 10.99 -7.13
CA ASP A 15 -5.70 9.82 -6.61
C ASP A 15 -4.76 10.21 -5.48
N SER A 16 -4.86 9.51 -4.36
CA SER A 16 -4.05 9.71 -3.17
C SER A 16 -3.41 8.39 -2.73
N CYS A 17 -2.20 8.46 -2.17
CA CYS A 17 -1.52 7.31 -1.61
C CYS A 17 -1.35 7.46 -0.11
N VAL A 18 -1.65 6.40 0.62
CA VAL A 18 -1.41 6.28 2.06
C VAL A 18 -0.39 5.18 2.29
N ILE A 19 0.79 5.56 2.77
CA ILE A 19 1.85 4.61 3.12
C ILE A 19 1.85 4.43 4.63
N MET A 20 1.62 3.20 5.08
CA MET A 20 1.56 2.86 6.50
C MET A 20 2.97 2.60 7.06
N GLY A 21 3.48 3.50 7.90
CA GLY A 21 4.83 3.48 8.45
C GLY A 21 4.91 3.35 9.98
N GLY A 22 3.85 2.85 10.65
CA GLY A 22 3.74 2.80 12.11
C GLY A 22 4.23 1.50 12.79
N GLY A 23 4.70 0.50 12.03
CA GLY A 23 5.16 -0.79 12.56
C GLY A 23 6.47 -0.70 13.35
N ILE A 24 6.62 -1.51 14.42
CA ILE A 24 7.87 -1.58 15.23
C ILE A 24 8.92 -2.56 14.65
N GLY A 25 8.54 -3.38 13.68
CA GLY A 25 9.48 -4.28 12.99
C GLY A 25 10.12 -5.36 13.84
N SER A 26 9.50 -5.82 14.94
CA SER A 26 10.08 -6.74 15.94
C SER A 26 10.63 -8.05 15.35
N ARG A 27 10.06 -8.53 14.23
CA ARG A 27 10.50 -9.76 13.54
C ARG A 27 11.88 -9.64 12.87
N PHE A 28 12.41 -8.42 12.69
CA PHE A 28 13.70 -8.16 12.06
C PHE A 28 14.83 -7.91 13.09
N TRP A 29 14.57 -8.15 14.38
CA TRP A 29 15.63 -8.09 15.38
C TRP A 29 16.78 -9.06 15.02
N PRO A 30 18.06 -8.70 15.12
CA PRO A 30 18.63 -7.47 15.72
C PRO A 30 18.79 -6.27 14.76
N PHE A 31 18.44 -6.40 13.47
CA PHE A 31 18.58 -5.33 12.49
C PHE A 31 17.62 -4.18 12.74
N SER A 32 16.36 -4.47 13.07
CA SER A 32 15.39 -3.44 13.45
C SER A 32 15.27 -3.35 14.98
N ARG A 33 15.07 -2.15 15.46
CA ARG A 33 14.84 -1.84 16.88
C ARG A 33 13.61 -0.94 16.98
N GLU A 34 13.02 -0.86 18.18
CA GLU A 34 11.87 0.02 18.41
C GLU A 34 12.18 1.49 18.09
N SER A 35 13.41 1.95 18.42
CA SER A 35 13.86 3.31 18.08
C SER A 35 14.15 3.52 16.59
N TYR A 36 14.39 2.46 15.83
CA TYR A 36 14.70 2.50 14.40
C TYR A 36 14.13 1.27 13.68
N PRO A 37 12.82 1.27 13.38
CA PRO A 37 12.12 0.13 12.78
C PRO A 37 12.57 -0.17 11.35
N LYS A 38 12.21 -1.38 10.89
CA LYS A 38 12.63 -1.94 9.59
C LYS A 38 12.36 -1.02 8.40
N GLN A 39 11.24 -0.30 8.40
CA GLN A 39 10.85 0.58 7.29
C GLN A 39 11.84 1.73 7.05
N PHE A 40 12.60 2.13 8.06
CA PHE A 40 13.61 3.18 7.96
C PHE A 40 15.01 2.66 7.61
N LEU A 41 15.18 1.33 7.52
CA LEU A 41 16.46 0.70 7.19
C LEU A 41 16.66 0.63 5.68
N ASP A 42 17.88 0.92 5.21
CA ASP A 42 18.37 0.50 3.90
C ASP A 42 18.75 -0.98 3.97
N PHE A 43 17.75 -1.84 3.84
CA PHE A 43 17.93 -3.28 3.99
C PHE A 43 18.69 -3.92 2.82
N PHE A 44 18.63 -3.30 1.65
CA PHE A 44 19.19 -3.84 0.41
C PHE A 44 20.51 -3.17 -0.02
N GLY A 45 21.00 -2.19 0.74
CA GLY A 45 22.23 -1.45 0.40
C GLY A 45 22.08 -0.58 -0.86
N THR A 46 20.88 -0.09 -1.11
CA THR A 46 20.56 0.75 -2.28
C THR A 46 20.76 2.24 -2.05
N GLY A 47 21.08 2.64 -0.84
CA GLY A 47 21.08 4.03 -0.40
C GLY A 47 19.70 4.58 -0.07
N ARG A 48 18.64 3.72 -0.12
CA ARG A 48 17.25 4.08 0.16
C ARG A 48 16.66 3.12 1.19
N SER A 49 15.94 3.64 2.17
CA SER A 49 15.16 2.82 3.10
C SER A 49 13.94 2.20 2.43
N LEU A 50 13.33 1.20 3.07
CA LEU A 50 12.09 0.58 2.56
C LEU A 50 10.96 1.60 2.40
N LEU A 51 10.84 2.54 3.34
CA LEU A 51 9.89 3.65 3.27
C LEU A 51 10.15 4.53 2.05
N GLN A 52 11.41 4.94 1.84
CA GLN A 52 11.82 5.76 0.71
C GLN A 52 11.57 5.03 -0.62
N MET A 53 11.92 3.74 -0.71
CA MET A 53 11.65 2.94 -1.92
C MET A 53 10.15 2.87 -2.23
N THR A 54 9.31 2.75 -1.20
CA THR A 54 7.85 2.73 -1.37
C THR A 54 7.33 4.09 -1.82
N PHE A 55 7.82 5.17 -1.22
CA PHE A 55 7.50 6.54 -1.62
C PHE A 55 7.91 6.82 -3.07
N ASP A 56 9.17 6.52 -3.45
CA ASP A 56 9.69 6.70 -4.81
C ASP A 56 8.88 5.90 -5.84
N ARG A 57 8.38 4.73 -5.47
CA ARG A 57 7.53 3.91 -6.32
C ARG A 57 6.21 4.60 -6.63
N PHE A 58 5.48 5.04 -5.60
CA PHE A 58 4.17 5.66 -5.79
C PHE A 58 4.26 7.08 -6.37
N SER A 59 5.34 7.82 -6.15
CA SER A 59 5.54 9.14 -6.76
C SER A 59 5.65 9.11 -8.30
N LYS A 60 5.82 7.92 -8.89
CA LYS A 60 5.80 7.75 -10.35
C LYS A 60 4.39 7.89 -10.96
N ILE A 61 3.34 7.64 -10.16
CA ILE A 61 1.94 7.62 -10.62
C ILE A 61 1.02 8.54 -9.82
N ILE A 62 1.43 9.00 -8.65
CA ILE A 62 0.64 9.88 -7.76
C ILE A 62 1.45 11.14 -7.45
N PRO A 63 0.87 12.34 -7.58
CA PRO A 63 1.53 13.59 -7.19
C PRO A 63 2.02 13.56 -5.75
N ILE A 64 3.22 14.09 -5.50
CA ILE A 64 3.84 14.06 -4.17
C ILE A 64 2.95 14.71 -3.10
N GLU A 65 2.23 15.77 -3.45
CA GLU A 65 1.27 16.47 -2.60
C GLU A 65 0.09 15.60 -2.15
N ASN A 66 -0.17 14.49 -2.84
CA ASN A 66 -1.23 13.53 -2.55
C ASN A 66 -0.70 12.23 -1.90
N ILE A 67 0.57 12.18 -1.53
CA ILE A 67 1.15 11.03 -0.81
C ILE A 67 1.21 11.36 0.68
N TYR A 68 0.62 10.50 1.49
CA TYR A 68 0.53 10.63 2.95
C TYR A 68 1.25 9.48 3.62
N ILE A 69 2.00 9.79 4.68
CA ILE A 69 2.62 8.77 5.53
C ILE A 69 1.85 8.72 6.85
N VAL A 70 1.30 7.57 7.19
CA VAL A 70 0.68 7.36 8.50
C VAL A 70 1.67 6.68 9.42
N THR A 71 1.97 7.34 10.53
CA THR A 71 2.94 6.84 11.52
C THR A 71 2.51 7.28 12.92
N ASN A 72 3.31 7.00 13.93
CA ASN A 72 3.13 7.51 15.28
C ASN A 72 4.07 8.71 15.55
N GLU A 73 3.84 9.42 16.65
CA GLU A 73 4.61 10.60 17.02
C GLU A 73 6.11 10.29 17.18
N GLN A 74 6.46 9.09 17.68
CA GLN A 74 7.84 8.65 17.89
C GLN A 74 8.66 8.61 16.59
N TYR A 75 8.03 8.32 15.45
CA TYR A 75 8.71 8.18 14.16
C TYR A 75 8.54 9.39 13.23
N ALA A 76 7.80 10.41 13.65
CA ALA A 76 7.57 11.61 12.84
C ALA A 76 8.86 12.28 12.36
N SER A 77 9.86 12.36 13.24
CA SER A 77 11.18 12.92 12.91
C SER A 77 11.95 12.10 11.88
N LEU A 78 11.89 10.77 11.98
CA LEU A 78 12.52 9.86 11.00
C LEU A 78 11.87 9.97 9.63
N VAL A 79 10.53 10.05 9.58
CA VAL A 79 9.82 10.27 8.31
C VAL A 79 10.28 11.59 7.68
N LYS A 80 10.31 12.67 8.45
CA LYS A 80 10.71 13.98 7.94
C LYS A 80 12.18 14.05 7.51
N GLU A 81 13.08 13.32 8.19
CA GLU A 81 14.48 13.20 7.82
C GLU A 81 14.64 12.46 6.49
N GLN A 82 13.92 11.37 6.31
CA GLN A 82 14.04 10.52 5.12
C GLN A 82 13.24 11.01 3.92
N LEU A 83 12.15 11.75 4.14
CA LEU A 83 11.27 12.32 3.12
C LEU A 83 11.09 13.82 3.36
N PRO A 84 12.16 14.62 3.18
CA PRO A 84 12.14 16.06 3.44
C PRO A 84 11.20 16.85 2.51
N GLU A 85 10.86 16.28 1.36
CA GLU A 85 9.91 16.83 0.39
C GLU A 85 8.46 16.86 0.89
N LEU A 86 8.11 16.06 1.92
CA LEU A 86 6.77 16.03 2.46
C LEU A 86 6.46 17.24 3.36
N GLY A 87 5.31 17.84 3.14
CA GLY A 87 4.74 18.85 4.04
C GLY A 87 4.25 18.24 5.37
N LYS A 88 4.12 19.08 6.40
CA LYS A 88 3.65 18.62 7.72
C LYS A 88 2.26 17.98 7.68
N SER A 89 1.38 18.45 6.80
CA SER A 89 0.00 17.93 6.63
C SER A 89 -0.04 16.54 6.01
N GLN A 90 1.05 16.08 5.40
CA GLN A 90 1.16 14.77 4.76
C GLN A 90 1.68 13.69 5.71
N ILE A 91 2.19 14.06 6.88
CA ILE A 91 2.63 13.12 7.92
C ILE A 91 1.51 13.04 8.96
N LEU A 92 0.71 11.98 8.85
CA LEU A 92 -0.45 11.74 9.71
C LEU A 92 -0.03 10.95 10.93
N LEU A 93 -0.21 11.54 12.11
CA LEU A 93 0.20 10.92 13.37
C LEU A 93 -1.00 10.20 13.99
N GLU A 94 -0.93 8.88 14.09
CA GLU A 94 -1.95 8.10 14.78
C GLU A 94 -1.91 8.41 16.29
N PRO A 95 -3.06 8.75 16.89
CA PRO A 95 -3.12 9.02 18.32
C PRO A 95 -2.91 7.76 19.18
N ALA A 96 -3.20 6.58 18.60
CA ALA A 96 -2.98 5.29 19.24
C ALA A 96 -2.81 4.20 18.17
N ARG A 97 -1.89 3.27 18.40
CA ARG A 97 -1.65 2.12 17.52
C ARG A 97 -2.78 1.09 17.68
N ARG A 98 -3.62 0.95 16.66
CA ARG A 98 -4.82 0.08 16.66
C ARG A 98 -4.89 -0.83 15.44
N ASN A 99 -3.75 -1.25 14.90
CA ASN A 99 -3.65 -2.08 13.70
C ASN A 99 -4.11 -1.37 12.41
N THR A 100 -4.25 -2.13 11.33
CA THR A 100 -4.40 -1.61 9.95
C THR A 100 -5.72 -0.86 9.72
N ALA A 101 -6.86 -1.42 10.14
CA ALA A 101 -8.17 -0.84 9.79
C ALA A 101 -8.39 0.57 10.36
N PRO A 102 -8.11 0.86 11.66
CA PRO A 102 -8.18 2.22 12.19
C PRO A 102 -7.16 3.18 11.55
N CYS A 103 -5.95 2.70 11.21
CA CYS A 103 -4.94 3.46 10.49
C CYS A 103 -5.48 3.94 9.14
N ILE A 104 -6.03 3.02 8.35
CA ILE A 104 -6.65 3.34 7.05
C ILE A 104 -7.82 4.29 7.22
N ALA A 105 -8.71 4.05 8.18
CA ALA A 105 -9.87 4.91 8.44
C ALA A 105 -9.43 6.33 8.80
N TYR A 106 -8.44 6.49 9.68
CA TYR A 106 -7.90 7.79 10.07
C TYR A 106 -7.40 8.57 8.86
N ALA A 107 -6.56 7.95 8.00
CA ALA A 107 -6.07 8.58 6.78
C ALA A 107 -7.20 8.88 5.79
N ALA A 108 -8.12 7.94 5.59
CA ALA A 108 -9.23 8.11 4.65
C ALA A 108 -10.16 9.28 5.05
N TYR A 109 -10.47 9.43 6.34
CA TYR A 109 -11.26 10.57 6.83
C TYR A 109 -10.51 11.89 6.68
N HIS A 110 -9.19 11.90 6.93
CA HIS A 110 -8.37 13.09 6.70
C HIS A 110 -8.37 13.51 5.22
N ILE A 111 -8.11 12.58 4.31
CA ILE A 111 -8.12 12.84 2.87
C ILE A 111 -9.50 13.26 2.40
N LYS A 112 -10.56 12.59 2.84
CA LYS A 112 -11.95 12.93 2.49
C LYS A 112 -12.32 14.35 2.90
N ALA A 113 -11.81 14.85 4.02
CA ALA A 113 -12.04 16.25 4.45
C ALA A 113 -11.40 17.26 3.51
N CYS A 114 -10.26 16.90 2.87
CA CYS A 114 -9.56 17.74 1.89
C CYS A 114 -10.12 17.56 0.47
N ASN A 115 -10.41 16.31 0.09
CA ASN A 115 -10.93 15.94 -1.23
C ASN A 115 -11.98 14.81 -1.09
N PRO A 116 -13.28 15.14 -1.11
CA PRO A 116 -14.38 14.18 -0.95
C PRO A 116 -14.44 13.09 -2.04
N ASN A 117 -13.83 13.36 -3.19
CA ASN A 117 -13.85 12.48 -4.36
C ASN A 117 -12.50 11.74 -4.57
N ALA A 118 -11.64 11.71 -3.56
CA ALA A 118 -10.35 11.05 -3.66
C ALA A 118 -10.51 9.53 -3.80
N ASN A 119 -9.78 8.94 -4.74
CA ASN A 119 -9.48 7.51 -4.74
C ASN A 119 -8.23 7.30 -3.90
N ILE A 120 -8.21 6.28 -3.07
CA ILE A 120 -7.10 6.07 -2.13
C ILE A 120 -6.47 4.70 -2.37
N VAL A 121 -5.18 4.68 -2.69
CA VAL A 121 -4.38 3.46 -2.58
C VAL A 121 -3.69 3.44 -1.23
N VAL A 122 -3.75 2.29 -0.56
CA VAL A 122 -3.08 2.08 0.74
C VAL A 122 -2.00 1.03 0.55
N ALA A 123 -0.80 1.33 1.01
CA ALA A 123 0.34 0.42 0.91
C ALA A 123 1.10 0.34 2.24
N PRO A 124 1.64 -0.83 2.60
CA PRO A 124 2.64 -0.93 3.65
C PRO A 124 3.95 -0.31 3.18
N SER A 125 4.74 0.21 4.13
CA SER A 125 6.01 0.90 3.84
C SER A 125 7.20 -0.04 3.61
N ASP A 126 7.01 -1.35 3.69
CA ASP A 126 8.10 -2.31 3.83
C ASP A 126 8.03 -3.51 2.86
N HIS A 127 7.21 -3.41 1.82
CA HIS A 127 7.12 -4.44 0.78
C HIS A 127 8.19 -4.26 -0.30
N LEU A 128 8.92 -5.37 -0.57
CA LEU A 128 9.81 -5.45 -1.71
C LEU A 128 9.01 -5.80 -2.97
N ILE A 129 9.02 -4.90 -3.94
CA ILE A 129 8.41 -5.12 -5.26
C ILE A 129 9.51 -5.17 -6.30
N LEU A 130 9.73 -6.35 -6.90
CA LEU A 130 10.82 -6.54 -7.88
C LEU A 130 10.43 -6.08 -9.29
N LYS A 131 9.13 -6.20 -9.65
CA LYS A 131 8.61 -5.82 -10.96
C LYS A 131 7.73 -4.57 -10.81
N GLU A 132 8.36 -3.46 -10.48
CA GLU A 132 7.64 -2.21 -10.16
C GLU A 132 6.74 -1.73 -11.29
N ASP A 133 7.18 -1.79 -12.54
CA ASP A 133 6.39 -1.30 -13.68
C ASP A 133 5.08 -2.09 -13.86
N ILE A 134 5.12 -3.41 -13.63
CA ILE A 134 3.92 -4.25 -13.69
C ILE A 134 3.01 -3.91 -12.51
N PHE A 135 3.56 -3.84 -11.31
CA PHE A 135 2.82 -3.50 -10.10
C PHE A 135 2.13 -2.13 -10.22
N LEU A 136 2.85 -1.10 -10.68
CA LEU A 136 2.28 0.24 -10.85
C LEU A 136 1.19 0.28 -11.90
N LYS A 137 1.34 -0.51 -12.98
CA LYS A 137 0.29 -0.66 -14.00
C LYS A 137 -0.98 -1.28 -13.41
N ASP A 138 -0.86 -2.29 -12.57
CA ASP A 138 -2.01 -2.93 -11.91
C ASP A 138 -2.65 -2.00 -10.87
N VAL A 139 -1.84 -1.21 -10.14
CA VAL A 139 -2.34 -0.16 -9.23
C VAL A 139 -3.11 0.90 -10.02
N GLN A 140 -2.56 1.38 -11.15
CA GLN A 140 -3.23 2.39 -11.98
C GLN A 140 -4.57 1.89 -12.52
N LYS A 141 -4.62 0.66 -13.04
CA LYS A 141 -5.87 0.02 -13.46
C LYS A 141 -6.88 -0.04 -12.31
N SER A 142 -6.41 -0.37 -11.10
CA SER A 142 -7.27 -0.42 -9.91
C SER A 142 -7.84 0.94 -9.55
N LEU A 143 -7.03 2.00 -9.62
CA LEU A 143 -7.45 3.38 -9.41
C LEU A 143 -8.46 3.82 -10.48
N ASP A 144 -8.23 3.47 -11.74
CA ASP A 144 -9.15 3.77 -12.84
C ASP A 144 -10.49 3.03 -12.67
N PHE A 145 -10.46 1.78 -12.24
CA PHE A 145 -11.68 1.00 -11.98
C PHE A 145 -12.53 1.61 -10.86
N VAL A 146 -11.94 2.02 -9.74
CA VAL A 146 -12.70 2.57 -8.61
C VAL A 146 -13.25 3.98 -8.85
N LYS A 147 -12.80 4.69 -9.91
CA LYS A 147 -13.40 5.97 -10.31
C LYS A 147 -14.88 5.84 -10.65
N ASP A 148 -15.22 4.76 -11.36
CA ASP A 148 -16.55 4.55 -11.91
C ASP A 148 -17.33 3.47 -11.15
N ASN A 149 -16.64 2.77 -10.23
CA ASN A 149 -17.20 1.66 -9.47
C ASN A 149 -17.08 1.90 -7.96
N ASN A 150 -18.17 1.82 -7.24
CA ASN A 150 -18.15 1.86 -5.76
C ASN A 150 -17.66 0.51 -5.22
N ALA A 151 -16.36 0.30 -5.25
CA ALA A 151 -15.70 -0.96 -4.91
C ALA A 151 -14.43 -0.75 -4.10
N LEU A 152 -14.04 -1.77 -3.35
CA LEU A 152 -12.71 -1.93 -2.77
C LEU A 152 -11.95 -2.95 -3.60
N VAL A 153 -10.73 -2.60 -4.01
CA VAL A 153 -9.85 -3.47 -4.79
C VAL A 153 -8.65 -3.88 -3.95
N THR A 154 -8.22 -5.12 -4.11
CA THR A 154 -7.00 -5.64 -3.48
C THR A 154 -6.19 -6.42 -4.49
N LEU A 155 -4.86 -6.42 -4.36
CA LEU A 155 -3.96 -7.20 -5.18
C LEU A 155 -3.72 -8.55 -4.52
N GLY A 156 -4.16 -9.63 -5.18
CA GLY A 156 -3.89 -10.99 -4.76
C GLY A 156 -2.57 -11.52 -5.35
N ILE A 157 -1.73 -12.10 -4.52
CA ILE A 157 -0.46 -12.70 -4.96
C ILE A 157 -0.64 -14.21 -5.07
N LYS A 158 -0.30 -14.77 -6.24
CA LYS A 158 -0.41 -16.23 -6.44
C LYS A 158 0.50 -16.98 -5.47
N PRO A 159 -0.02 -17.89 -4.64
CA PRO A 159 0.77 -18.65 -3.70
C PRO A 159 1.80 -19.54 -4.39
N SER A 160 3.03 -19.55 -3.88
CA SER A 160 4.11 -20.44 -4.32
C SER A 160 4.43 -21.53 -3.29
N ARG A 161 3.86 -21.43 -2.09
CA ARG A 161 4.00 -22.38 -0.97
C ARG A 161 2.80 -22.25 -0.02
N PRO A 162 2.51 -23.25 0.84
CA PRO A 162 1.46 -23.12 1.87
C PRO A 162 1.99 -22.26 3.01
N GLU A 163 1.64 -20.97 2.99
CA GLU A 163 2.08 -19.97 3.97
C GLU A 163 1.00 -19.77 5.06
N THR A 164 1.40 -19.93 6.31
CA THR A 164 0.48 -19.78 7.47
C THR A 164 0.53 -18.39 8.11
N GLY A 165 1.48 -17.55 7.71
CA GLY A 165 1.66 -16.20 8.22
C GLY A 165 0.88 -15.13 7.48
N TYR A 166 0.25 -15.46 6.34
CA TYR A 166 -0.49 -14.54 5.49
C TYR A 166 -2.00 -14.78 5.54
N GLY A 167 -2.76 -13.75 5.20
CA GLY A 167 -4.16 -13.90 4.83
C GLY A 167 -4.30 -14.47 3.43
N TYR A 168 -5.43 -15.09 3.15
CA TYR A 168 -5.79 -15.62 1.83
C TYR A 168 -7.09 -14.98 1.35
N ILE A 169 -7.13 -14.69 0.06
CA ILE A 169 -8.29 -14.15 -0.65
C ILE A 169 -8.79 -15.25 -1.58
N GLN A 170 -10.05 -15.67 -1.42
CA GLN A 170 -10.68 -16.57 -2.38
C GLN A 170 -11.34 -15.75 -3.50
N SER A 171 -10.94 -16.01 -4.74
CA SER A 171 -11.60 -15.47 -5.92
C SER A 171 -12.90 -16.23 -6.23
N SER A 172 -13.85 -15.54 -6.84
CA SER A 172 -15.05 -16.20 -7.41
C SER A 172 -14.92 -16.30 -8.94
N ASP A 173 -15.85 -17.00 -9.57
CA ASP A 173 -15.93 -17.08 -11.03
C ASP A 173 -16.54 -15.82 -11.67
N ILE A 174 -16.94 -14.84 -10.85
CA ILE A 174 -17.57 -13.61 -11.32
C ILE A 174 -16.48 -12.60 -11.68
N MET A 175 -16.41 -12.27 -12.96
CA MET A 175 -15.51 -11.24 -13.48
C MET A 175 -16.27 -9.92 -13.66
N LEU A 176 -15.59 -8.82 -13.36
CA LEU A 176 -15.99 -7.45 -13.67
C LEU A 176 -14.83 -6.83 -14.45
N ASP A 177 -14.92 -6.83 -15.75
CA ASP A 177 -13.81 -6.52 -16.67
C ASP A 177 -12.58 -7.42 -16.40
N GLU A 178 -11.44 -6.84 -16.03
CA GLU A 178 -10.22 -7.58 -15.68
C GLU A 178 -10.17 -7.96 -14.17
N PHE A 179 -11.19 -7.60 -13.38
CA PHE A 179 -11.23 -7.83 -11.94
C PHE A 179 -12.11 -9.03 -11.59
N THR A 180 -11.65 -9.80 -10.62
CA THR A 180 -12.41 -10.94 -10.09
C THR A 180 -13.05 -10.56 -8.76
N LYS A 181 -14.32 -10.88 -8.60
CA LYS A 181 -15.01 -10.63 -7.32
C LYS A 181 -14.42 -11.51 -6.22
N VAL A 182 -14.14 -10.91 -5.06
CA VAL A 182 -13.71 -11.64 -3.87
C VAL A 182 -14.90 -12.39 -3.28
N LYS A 183 -14.71 -13.67 -2.97
CA LYS A 183 -15.69 -14.53 -2.31
C LYS A 183 -15.56 -14.46 -0.78
N THR A 184 -14.32 -14.59 -0.28
CA THR A 184 -14.03 -14.53 1.14
C THR A 184 -12.56 -14.20 1.43
N PHE A 185 -12.30 -13.82 2.67
CA PHE A 185 -10.96 -13.67 3.24
C PHE A 185 -10.79 -14.68 4.37
N THR A 186 -9.62 -15.33 4.43
CA THR A 186 -9.25 -16.22 5.53
C THR A 186 -7.90 -15.78 6.08
N GLU A 187 -7.85 -15.42 7.34
CA GLU A 187 -6.66 -14.91 7.99
C GLU A 187 -5.84 -16.05 8.58
N LYS A 188 -4.58 -16.16 8.20
CA LYS A 188 -3.57 -17.05 8.78
C LYS A 188 -4.08 -18.49 9.04
N PRO A 189 -4.42 -19.25 7.99
CA PRO A 189 -4.89 -20.61 8.12
C PRO A 189 -3.79 -21.51 8.73
N ASP A 190 -4.18 -22.66 9.25
CA ASP A 190 -3.24 -23.71 9.57
C ASP A 190 -2.60 -24.30 8.30
N LEU A 191 -1.58 -25.15 8.49
CA LEU A 191 -0.81 -25.68 7.37
C LEU A 191 -1.64 -26.57 6.43
N GLU A 192 -2.56 -27.37 6.98
CA GLU A 192 -3.38 -28.28 6.18
C GLU A 192 -4.37 -27.51 5.32
N LEU A 193 -5.00 -26.49 5.89
CA LEU A 193 -5.90 -25.61 5.14
C LEU A 193 -5.15 -24.77 4.11
N ALA A 194 -3.93 -24.30 4.42
CA ALA A 194 -3.08 -23.56 3.48
C ALA A 194 -2.69 -24.41 2.27
N LYS A 195 -2.45 -25.72 2.44
CA LYS A 195 -2.19 -26.67 1.34
C LYS A 195 -3.42 -26.80 0.45
N VAL A 196 -4.60 -27.00 1.05
CA VAL A 196 -5.88 -27.09 0.32
C VAL A 196 -6.12 -25.82 -0.50
N PHE A 197 -5.90 -24.65 0.07
CA PHE A 197 -6.03 -23.37 -0.63
C PHE A 197 -5.10 -23.26 -1.85
N MET A 198 -3.87 -23.69 -1.69
CA MET A 198 -2.90 -23.67 -2.80
C MET A 198 -3.28 -24.65 -3.91
N GLU A 199 -3.73 -25.86 -3.55
CA GLU A 199 -4.11 -26.93 -4.51
C GLU A 199 -5.38 -26.58 -5.30
N SER A 200 -6.33 -25.85 -4.69
CA SER A 200 -7.57 -25.42 -5.36
C SER A 200 -7.32 -24.44 -6.49
N GLY A 201 -6.24 -23.65 -6.42
CA GLY A 201 -5.93 -22.61 -7.41
C GLY A 201 -6.82 -21.35 -7.33
N GLU A 202 -7.80 -21.32 -6.42
CA GLU A 202 -8.76 -20.21 -6.27
C GLU A 202 -8.28 -19.15 -5.26
N PHE A 203 -7.23 -19.44 -4.49
CA PHE A 203 -6.78 -18.58 -3.40
C PHE A 203 -5.49 -17.84 -3.75
N PHE A 204 -5.44 -16.59 -3.31
CA PHE A 204 -4.30 -15.69 -3.45
C PHE A 204 -3.89 -15.17 -2.07
N TRP A 205 -2.60 -14.90 -1.86
CA TRP A 205 -2.18 -14.24 -0.63
C TRP A 205 -2.66 -12.79 -0.58
N ASN A 206 -3.15 -12.41 0.59
CA ASN A 206 -3.40 -11.04 0.99
C ASN A 206 -2.20 -10.56 1.82
N SER A 207 -1.21 -10.04 1.18
CA SER A 207 0.08 -9.70 1.78
C SER A 207 0.27 -8.19 1.87
#